data_aaf1acd247cfd1daaadf3fc6381b59ea
#
_entry.id   aaf1acd247cfd1daaadf3fc6381b59ea
#
_cell.length_a   1.000
_cell.length_b   1.000
_cell.length_c   1.000
_cell.angle_alpha   90.00
_cell.angle_beta   90.00
_cell.angle_gamma   90.00
#
_symmetry.space_group_name_H-M   'P 1'
#
loop_
_entity.id
_entity.type
_entity.pdbx_description
1 polymer ?
#
loop_
_entity_poly.entity_id
_entity_poly.type
_entity_poly.pdbx_seq_one_letter_code
_entity_poly.pdbx_strand_id
1 'polypeptide(L)'
;MSLSDPIGDTLTRIRNGQRAKKGNVVSPASKLRENVLKVLEREGYIRGFERYNLRPGIDELRIDLKYNEGQPVINRIKRVSKPGSRVYAKIKDLPRVYNGLGISILSTPQGVMSDHEARDANVGGEVL
;
A
#
# COMPACT_ATOMS: atom_id res chain seq x y z
N MET A 1 7.60 15.58 -14.92
CA MET A 1 7.21 14.38 -14.21
C MET A 1 5.97 14.66 -13.38
N SER A 2 5.05 13.82 -13.44
CA SER A 2 3.79 14.03 -12.76
C SER A 2 3.79 13.35 -11.39
N LEU A 3 3.31 14.05 -10.37
CA LEU A 3 3.02 13.47 -9.09
C LEU A 3 1.55 13.13 -8.97
N SER A 4 0.91 12.86 -10.10
CA SER A 4 -0.52 12.62 -10.18
C SER A 4 -0.93 11.27 -9.58
N ASP A 5 0.02 10.39 -9.25
CA ASP A 5 -0.27 9.12 -8.60
C ASP A 5 0.56 8.92 -7.34
N PRO A 6 0.16 9.56 -6.23
CA PRO A 6 0.90 9.44 -4.96
C PRO A 6 1.03 8.00 -4.46
N ILE A 7 -0.03 7.20 -4.62
CA ILE A 7 0.01 5.79 -4.19
C ILE A 7 0.99 5.00 -5.04
N GLY A 8 0.95 5.19 -6.37
CA GLY A 8 1.90 4.54 -7.27
C GLY A 8 3.34 4.90 -6.93
N ASP A 9 3.59 6.16 -6.58
CA ASP A 9 4.92 6.60 -6.16
C ASP A 9 5.39 5.85 -4.90
N THR A 10 4.53 5.76 -3.89
CA THR A 10 4.87 5.07 -2.65
C THR A 10 5.15 3.58 -2.91
N LEU A 11 4.30 2.92 -3.70
CA LEU A 11 4.51 1.51 -4.02
C LEU A 11 5.81 1.29 -4.79
N THR A 12 6.15 2.20 -5.69
CA THR A 12 7.41 2.12 -6.44
C THR A 12 8.62 2.26 -5.52
N ARG A 13 8.56 3.17 -4.54
CA ARG A 13 9.63 3.34 -3.57
C ARG A 13 9.83 2.08 -2.74
N ILE A 14 8.75 1.44 -2.32
CA ILE A 14 8.80 0.18 -1.58
C ILE A 14 9.43 -0.91 -2.45
N ARG A 15 8.96 -1.03 -3.69
CA ARG A 15 9.48 -2.04 -4.62
C ARG A 15 10.98 -1.89 -4.85
N ASN A 16 11.42 -0.67 -5.13
CA ASN A 16 12.84 -0.41 -5.39
C ASN A 16 13.69 -0.61 -4.13
N GLY A 17 13.16 -0.23 -2.96
CA GLY A 17 13.86 -0.46 -1.70
C GLY A 17 14.03 -1.93 -1.40
N GLN A 18 13.01 -2.74 -1.65
CA GLN A 18 13.08 -4.19 -1.46
C GLN A 18 14.11 -4.83 -2.40
N ARG A 19 14.14 -4.39 -3.66
CA ARG A 19 15.12 -4.89 -4.62
C ARG A 19 16.54 -4.56 -4.20
N ALA A 20 16.76 -3.38 -3.66
CA ALA A 20 18.07 -2.93 -3.21
C ALA A 20 18.38 -3.42 -1.78
N LYS A 21 17.48 -4.18 -1.17
CA LYS A 21 17.60 -4.72 0.19
C LYS A 21 17.88 -3.63 1.22
N LYS A 22 17.19 -2.49 1.09
CA LYS A 22 17.28 -1.39 2.04
C LYS A 22 16.47 -1.71 3.29
N GLY A 23 16.90 -1.19 4.44
CA GLY A 23 16.16 -1.34 5.69
C GLY A 23 14.89 -0.50 5.72
N ASN A 24 14.93 0.67 5.10
CA ASN A 24 13.77 1.55 5.02
C ASN A 24 13.81 2.38 3.75
N VAL A 25 12.67 3.01 3.45
CA VAL A 25 12.56 3.99 2.37
C VAL A 25 11.74 5.16 2.89
N VAL A 26 11.84 6.29 2.20
CA VAL A 26 11.15 7.53 2.58
C VAL A 26 10.19 7.93 1.48
N SER A 27 9.03 8.42 1.86
CA SER A 27 7.98 8.86 0.95
C SER A 27 7.37 10.16 1.49
N PRO A 28 6.91 11.06 0.61
CA PRO A 28 6.11 12.18 1.09
C PRO A 28 4.89 11.68 1.86
N ALA A 29 4.45 12.44 2.86
CA ALA A 29 3.32 12.03 3.71
C ALA A 29 2.00 12.51 3.13
N SER A 30 0.98 11.67 3.24
CA SER A 30 -0.41 12.04 3.01
C SER A 30 -1.28 11.04 3.75
N LYS A 31 -2.54 11.43 3.98
CA LYS A 31 -3.48 10.57 4.69
C LYS A 31 -3.69 9.25 3.96
N LEU A 32 -3.85 9.32 2.64
CA LEU A 32 -4.08 8.11 1.84
C LEU A 32 -2.86 7.19 1.88
N ARG A 33 -1.66 7.73 1.76
CA ARG A 33 -0.43 6.94 1.86
C ARG A 33 -0.31 6.26 3.21
N GLU A 34 -0.61 6.98 4.30
CA GLU A 34 -0.59 6.39 5.64
C GLU A 34 -1.60 5.27 5.76
N ASN A 35 -2.81 5.47 5.24
CA ASN A 35 -3.86 4.46 5.34
C ASN A 35 -3.47 3.17 4.60
N VAL A 36 -2.84 3.30 3.44
CA VAL A 36 -2.34 2.14 2.70
C VAL A 36 -1.23 1.43 3.50
N LEU A 37 -0.32 2.21 4.09
CA LEU A 37 0.77 1.64 4.89
C LEU A 37 0.25 0.93 6.14
N LYS A 38 -0.82 1.45 6.75
CA LYS A 38 -1.45 0.79 7.90
C LYS A 38 -1.97 -0.59 7.52
N VAL A 39 -2.55 -0.73 6.33
CA VAL A 39 -3.01 -2.04 5.86
C VAL A 39 -1.82 -2.96 5.61
N LEU A 40 -0.77 -2.47 4.97
CA LEU A 40 0.43 -3.28 4.72
C LEU A 40 1.07 -3.77 6.02
N GLU A 41 1.14 -2.91 7.03
CA GLU A 41 1.69 -3.28 8.33
C GLU A 41 0.80 -4.31 9.03
N ARG A 42 -0.50 -4.07 9.02
CA ARG A 42 -1.48 -4.96 9.66
C ARG A 42 -1.48 -6.35 9.04
N GLU A 43 -1.27 -6.41 7.72
CA GLU A 43 -1.23 -7.67 7.00
C GLU A 43 0.16 -8.31 6.98
N GLY A 44 1.13 -7.69 7.62
CA GLY A 44 2.46 -8.29 7.79
C GLY A 44 3.43 -8.09 6.64
N TYR A 45 3.20 -7.14 5.75
CA TYR A 45 4.08 -6.92 4.59
C TYR A 45 5.19 -5.91 4.83
N ILE A 46 5.04 -5.03 5.81
CA ILE A 46 6.09 -4.13 6.24
C ILE A 46 6.22 -4.22 7.76
N ARG A 47 7.37 -3.82 8.29
CA ARG A 47 7.59 -3.84 9.74
C ARG A 47 6.83 -2.72 10.44
N GLY A 48 6.68 -1.60 9.75
CA GLY A 48 5.99 -0.44 10.27
C GLY A 48 6.35 0.80 9.50
N PHE A 49 5.84 1.93 9.96
CA PHE A 49 6.20 3.21 9.37
C PHE A 49 6.04 4.30 10.42
N GLU A 50 6.70 5.43 10.16
CA GLU A 50 6.65 6.56 11.06
C GLU A 50 6.50 7.84 10.25
N ARG A 51 5.56 8.70 10.67
CA ARG A 51 5.42 10.03 10.10
C ARG A 51 6.24 11.01 10.93
N TYR A 52 7.03 11.82 10.25
CA TYR A 52 7.82 12.83 10.95
C TYR A 52 7.83 14.14 10.16
N ASN A 53 8.06 15.22 10.89
CA ASN A 53 8.13 16.54 10.28
C ASN A 53 9.57 16.82 9.86
N LEU A 54 9.80 16.96 8.56
CA LEU A 54 11.13 17.25 8.03
C LEU A 54 11.50 18.71 8.23
N ARG A 55 10.54 19.60 7.99
CA ARG A 55 10.65 21.04 8.19
C ARG A 55 9.23 21.61 8.17
N PRO A 56 9.02 22.89 8.60
CA PRO A 56 7.67 23.43 8.67
C PRO A 56 6.86 23.21 7.39
N GLY A 57 5.70 22.59 7.52
CA GLY A 57 4.80 22.29 6.42
C GLY A 57 5.15 21.08 5.57
N ILE A 58 6.25 20.39 5.86
CA ILE A 58 6.71 19.23 5.08
C ILE A 58 6.85 18.02 5.99
N ASP A 59 5.96 17.06 5.82
CA ASP A 59 6.03 15.78 6.52
C ASP A 59 6.43 14.67 5.57
N GLU A 60 7.16 13.69 6.12
CA GLU A 60 7.56 12.50 5.39
C GLU A 60 7.21 11.26 6.18
N LEU A 61 7.10 10.14 5.46
CA LEU A 61 6.89 8.82 6.04
C LEU A 61 8.16 8.00 5.85
N ARG A 62 8.68 7.44 6.94
CA ARG A 62 9.74 6.45 6.86
C ARG A 62 9.06 5.08 6.94
N ILE A 63 9.31 4.25 5.94
CA ILE A 63 8.69 2.94 5.82
C ILE A 63 9.75 1.89 6.10
N ASP A 64 9.56 1.10 7.16
CA ASP A 64 10.50 0.06 7.54
C ASP A 64 10.16 -1.23 6.81
N LEU A 65 11.07 -1.68 5.95
CA LEU A 65 10.85 -2.83 5.10
C LEU A 65 11.10 -4.13 5.84
N LYS A 66 10.49 -5.21 5.39
CA LYS A 66 10.52 -6.49 6.08
C LYS A 66 11.18 -7.56 5.21
N TYR A 67 12.03 -8.36 5.83
CA TYR A 67 12.73 -9.45 5.17
C TYR A 67 12.59 -10.72 6.00
N ASN A 68 12.65 -11.85 5.32
CA ASN A 68 12.61 -13.16 5.96
C ASN A 68 13.76 -13.98 5.38
N GLU A 69 14.74 -14.31 6.24
CA GLU A 69 15.94 -15.03 5.83
C GLU A 69 16.66 -14.35 4.66
N GLY A 70 16.78 -13.02 4.73
CA GLY A 70 17.45 -12.22 3.72
C GLY A 70 16.65 -11.96 2.45
N GLN A 71 15.44 -12.49 2.35
CA GLN A 71 14.58 -12.29 1.19
C GLN A 71 13.47 -11.29 1.49
N PRO A 72 13.13 -10.40 0.51
CA PRO A 72 12.01 -9.47 0.71
C PRO A 72 10.71 -10.21 0.98
N VAL A 73 9.93 -9.72 1.95
CA VAL A 73 8.60 -10.27 2.22
C VAL A 73 7.65 -9.96 1.07
N ILE A 74 7.78 -8.77 0.47
CA ILE A 74 6.97 -8.41 -0.68
C ILE A 74 7.67 -8.91 -1.94
N ASN A 75 7.09 -9.94 -2.55
CA ASN A 75 7.61 -10.48 -3.81
C ASN A 75 7.14 -9.68 -5.01
N ARG A 76 5.92 -9.18 -4.94
CA ARG A 76 5.30 -8.44 -6.03
C ARG A 76 4.34 -7.40 -5.47
N ILE A 77 4.44 -6.19 -5.99
CA ILE A 77 3.54 -5.10 -5.62
C ILE A 77 3.33 -4.24 -6.85
N LYS A 78 2.08 -3.90 -7.15
CA LYS A 78 1.78 -3.04 -8.29
C LYS A 78 0.55 -2.19 -8.04
N ARG A 79 0.51 -1.06 -8.71
CA ARG A 79 -0.64 -0.17 -8.72
C ARG A 79 -1.70 -0.72 -9.67
N VAL A 80 -2.93 -0.84 -9.21
CA VAL A 80 -4.04 -1.31 -10.06
C VAL A 80 -4.84 -0.14 -10.59
N SER A 81 -5.49 0.63 -9.71
CA SER A 81 -6.25 1.81 -10.12
C SER A 81 -5.31 2.99 -10.31
N LYS A 82 -5.40 3.68 -11.43
CA LYS A 82 -4.51 4.79 -11.77
C LYS A 82 -5.34 6.02 -12.07
N PRO A 83 -4.77 7.24 -11.94
CA PRO A 83 -5.53 8.47 -12.19
C PRO A 83 -6.24 8.50 -13.55
N GLY A 84 -5.61 7.94 -14.59
CA GLY A 84 -6.20 7.90 -15.92
C GLY A 84 -7.03 6.65 -16.20
N SER A 85 -7.09 5.71 -15.25
CA SER A 85 -7.78 4.44 -15.47
C SER A 85 -8.17 3.84 -14.13
N ARG A 86 -9.26 4.36 -13.55
CA ARG A 86 -9.75 3.90 -12.24
C ARG A 86 -10.35 2.50 -12.34
N VAL A 87 -10.09 1.68 -11.34
CA VAL A 87 -10.57 0.30 -11.27
C VAL A 87 -11.38 0.11 -10.00
N TYR A 88 -12.65 -0.28 -10.15
CA TYR A 88 -13.56 -0.50 -9.03
C TYR A 88 -14.04 -1.95 -9.06
N ALA A 89 -14.36 -2.49 -7.90
CA ALA A 89 -14.91 -3.84 -7.80
C ALA A 89 -16.02 -3.87 -6.78
N LYS A 90 -17.09 -4.59 -7.12
CA LYS A 90 -18.14 -4.91 -6.17
C LYS A 90 -17.64 -6.04 -5.29
N ILE A 91 -18.27 -6.19 -4.12
CA ILE A 91 -17.80 -7.18 -3.14
C ILE A 91 -17.68 -8.58 -3.72
N LYS A 92 -18.65 -9.02 -4.52
CA LYS A 92 -18.62 -10.37 -5.08
C LYS A 92 -17.58 -10.56 -6.18
N ASP A 93 -17.06 -9.45 -6.71
CA ASP A 93 -16.07 -9.47 -7.80
C ASP A 93 -14.67 -9.15 -7.30
N LEU A 94 -14.45 -9.07 -5.98
CA LEU A 94 -13.14 -8.77 -5.43
C LEU A 94 -12.14 -9.87 -5.81
N PRO A 95 -11.01 -9.49 -6.39
CA PRO A 95 -10.01 -10.48 -6.79
C PRO A 95 -9.35 -11.13 -5.57
N ARG A 96 -8.99 -12.39 -5.73
CA ARG A 96 -8.16 -13.08 -4.76
C ARG A 96 -6.74 -13.15 -5.30
N VAL A 97 -5.77 -12.69 -4.52
CA VAL A 97 -4.37 -12.67 -4.94
C VAL A 97 -3.72 -13.98 -4.50
N TYR A 98 -3.15 -14.71 -5.46
CA TYR A 98 -2.51 -16.01 -5.20
C TYR A 98 -3.41 -16.93 -4.36
N ASN A 99 -4.68 -17.08 -4.76
CA ASN A 99 -5.65 -17.93 -4.06
C ASN A 99 -5.77 -17.58 -2.57
N GLY A 100 -5.69 -16.28 -2.26
CA GLY A 100 -5.83 -15.81 -0.90
C GLY A 100 -4.53 -15.68 -0.11
N LEU A 101 -3.39 -16.00 -0.71
CA LEU A 101 -2.09 -15.86 -0.05
C LEU A 101 -1.55 -14.44 -0.11
N GLY A 102 -2.03 -13.62 -1.05
CA GLY A 102 -1.69 -12.21 -1.12
C GLY A 102 -2.90 -11.37 -0.76
N ILE A 103 -2.77 -10.06 -0.93
CA ILE A 103 -3.88 -9.14 -0.68
C ILE A 103 -4.01 -8.12 -1.78
N SER A 104 -5.21 -7.57 -1.93
CA SER A 104 -5.43 -6.30 -2.61
C SER A 104 -5.89 -5.29 -1.56
N ILE A 105 -5.60 -4.02 -1.81
CA ILE A 105 -5.97 -2.94 -0.90
C ILE A 105 -7.01 -2.09 -1.60
N LEU A 106 -8.12 -1.84 -0.91
CA LEU A 106 -9.25 -1.11 -1.47
C LEU A 106 -9.52 0.17 -0.70
N SER A 107 -9.96 1.18 -1.43
CA SER A 107 -10.56 2.37 -0.83
C SER A 107 -12.08 2.18 -0.87
N THR A 108 -12.70 2.09 0.30
CA THR A 108 -14.14 1.83 0.44
C THR A 108 -14.80 2.97 1.17
N PRO A 109 -16.14 3.04 1.15
CA PRO A 109 -16.85 4.05 1.97
C PRO A 109 -16.56 3.94 3.46
N GLN A 110 -16.08 2.78 3.93
CA GLN A 110 -15.75 2.57 5.33
C GLN A 110 -14.24 2.73 5.62
N GLY A 111 -13.46 3.13 4.62
CA GLY A 111 -12.04 3.37 4.77
C GLY A 111 -11.17 2.50 3.88
N VAL A 112 -9.87 2.66 3.99
CA VAL A 112 -8.89 1.86 3.24
C VAL A 112 -8.70 0.55 4.00
N MET A 113 -8.82 -0.57 3.28
CA MET A 113 -8.75 -1.89 3.90
C MET A 113 -8.28 -2.95 2.91
N SER A 114 -7.92 -4.13 3.43
CA SER A 114 -7.57 -5.27 2.58
C SER A 114 -8.84 -5.89 2.00
N ASP A 115 -8.66 -6.75 0.98
CA ASP A 115 -9.80 -7.48 0.39
C ASP A 115 -10.47 -8.38 1.43
N HIS A 116 -9.71 -8.98 2.36
CA HIS A 116 -10.30 -9.79 3.43
C HIS A 116 -11.22 -8.95 4.30
N GLU A 117 -10.75 -7.77 4.71
CA GLU A 117 -11.54 -6.87 5.53
C GLU A 117 -12.77 -6.36 4.79
N ALA A 118 -12.63 -6.09 3.49
CA ALA A 118 -13.75 -5.63 2.68
C ALA A 118 -14.83 -6.71 2.54
N ARG A 119 -14.43 -7.96 2.39
CA ARG A 119 -15.39 -9.08 2.35
C ARG A 119 -16.10 -9.23 3.68
N ASP A 120 -15.38 -9.13 4.79
CA ASP A 120 -15.98 -9.23 6.12
C ASP A 120 -16.94 -8.07 6.39
N ALA A 121 -16.61 -6.88 5.91
CA ALA A 121 -17.46 -5.70 6.05
C ALA A 121 -18.58 -5.62 5.00
N ASN A 122 -18.57 -6.54 4.03
CA ASN A 122 -19.56 -6.61 2.95
C ASN A 122 -19.60 -5.33 2.11
N VAL A 123 -18.42 -4.82 1.74
CA VAL A 123 -18.28 -3.61 0.93
C VAL A 123 -17.34 -3.84 -0.24
N GLY A 124 -17.57 -3.12 -1.33
CA GLY A 124 -16.65 -3.04 -2.44
C GLY A 124 -16.04 -1.64 -2.51
N GLY A 125 -15.18 -1.40 -3.48
CA GLY A 125 -14.57 -0.09 -3.62
C GLY A 125 -13.55 -0.04 -4.73
N GLU A 126 -12.70 0.99 -4.68
CA GLU A 126 -11.63 1.18 -5.64
C GLU A 126 -10.45 0.28 -5.28
N VAL A 127 -10.01 -0.53 -6.24
CA VAL A 127 -8.89 -1.45 -6.04
C VAL A 127 -7.60 -0.67 -6.27
N LEU A 128 -6.90 -0.32 -5.21
CA LEU A 128 -5.67 0.47 -5.27
C LEU A 128 -4.47 -0.38 -5.68
#